data_3404dd49ca86dd1152c9b3b55135df2f
#
_entry.id   3404dd49ca86dd1152c9b3b55135df2f
#
_cell.length_a   1.000
_cell.length_b   1.000
_cell.length_c   1.000
_cell.angle_alpha   90.00
_cell.angle_beta   90.00
_cell.angle_gamma   90.00
#
_symmetry.space_group_name_H-M   'P 1'
#
loop_
_entity.id
_entity.type
_entity.pdbx_description
1 polymer ?
#
loop_
_entity_poly.entity_id
_entity_poly.type
_entity_poly.pdbx_seq_one_letter_code
_entity_poly.pdbx_strand_id
1 'polypeptide(L)'
;MLGDWSDGPHALPETLAAALVSLIGAGFVPAGSALPAQRDCATALGVSRGTVAAAYGALEARGYLVSVQGSGTRVRSGSNQAPALVEGRLFSFTHTPVDTIDLSTGALPASPVTGEVLREGVEEELAPYLETDGYFPAGLPVLRQAVADHLSRTGIPTQAQQVLITSGSQQATFLTMRSLVGQGDLALTEDPSYRGGLEALRTVGARIEGIRTTREGLDLGLLARALARKPAVLYCQTGIHNPTGQTMPHGARLDLATMINRSGVPTVEDCCSYDLTVSGPPATTLARLVEPELLINLGTLSKLFWGGLRIGWIRASPTRIRTLLELRKVEDLATSVIDQLHAVSLLRRAPDARRQRQAMLASHLKTTEDAVHEHFPHWTWDPIKGGSGLWVDTHGDALALAEMAKRVKVKLAPGPGFSPYDGHRSMLRLPVWHEPELLRQALQLITGSK
;
A
#
# COMPACT_ATOMS: atom_id res chain seq x y z
N MET A 1 9.83 -23.43 14.10
CA MET A 1 9.73 -22.15 13.39
C MET A 1 10.79 -21.98 12.30
N LEU A 2 12.00 -22.45 12.49
CA LEU A 2 13.08 -22.30 11.48
C LEU A 2 13.04 -23.38 10.38
N GLY A 3 12.23 -24.45 10.50
CA GLY A 3 12.17 -25.53 9.52
C GLY A 3 13.53 -26.21 9.28
N ASP A 4 13.73 -26.75 8.09
CA ASP A 4 14.97 -27.44 7.67
C ASP A 4 16.04 -26.43 7.18
N TRP A 5 16.26 -25.37 7.95
CA TRP A 5 17.15 -24.25 7.59
C TRP A 5 18.63 -24.70 7.40
N SER A 6 19.03 -25.84 7.95
CA SER A 6 20.39 -26.39 7.89
C SER A 6 20.67 -27.21 6.62
N ASP A 7 19.66 -27.52 5.80
CA ASP A 7 19.74 -28.49 4.69
C ASP A 7 20.11 -27.83 3.35
N GLY A 8 21.02 -26.88 3.32
CA GLY A 8 21.42 -26.17 2.12
C GLY A 8 22.90 -26.28 1.76
N PRO A 9 23.30 -26.00 0.51
CA PRO A 9 24.70 -26.01 0.06
C PRO A 9 25.52 -24.82 0.58
N HIS A 10 24.91 -23.91 1.35
CA HIS A 10 25.55 -22.70 1.87
C HIS A 10 26.10 -22.90 3.29
N ALA A 11 27.00 -22.01 3.71
CA ALA A 11 27.56 -22.04 5.06
C ALA A 11 26.44 -21.80 6.12
N LEU A 12 26.45 -22.57 7.22
CA LEU A 12 25.44 -22.52 8.29
C LEU A 12 25.12 -21.09 8.82
N PRO A 13 26.07 -20.15 8.94
CA PRO A 13 25.77 -18.79 9.33
C PRO A 13 24.88 -18.04 8.34
N GLU A 14 25.07 -18.27 7.04
CA GLU A 14 24.30 -17.62 5.97
C GLU A 14 22.88 -18.18 5.89
N THR A 15 22.73 -19.50 6.00
CA THR A 15 21.41 -20.15 6.01
C THR A 15 20.61 -19.78 7.25
N LEU A 16 21.24 -19.68 8.42
CA LEU A 16 20.59 -19.19 9.64
C LEU A 16 20.17 -17.73 9.51
N ALA A 17 21.02 -16.89 8.96
CA ALA A 17 20.68 -15.48 8.71
C ALA A 17 19.51 -15.36 7.75
N ALA A 18 19.49 -16.12 6.66
CA ALA A 18 18.39 -16.14 5.69
C ALA A 18 17.07 -16.63 6.33
N ALA A 19 17.12 -17.69 7.14
CA ALA A 19 15.94 -18.20 7.83
C ALA A 19 15.38 -17.18 8.85
N LEU A 20 16.26 -16.49 9.59
CA LEU A 20 15.84 -15.42 10.51
C LEU A 20 15.24 -14.22 9.75
N VAL A 21 15.82 -13.82 8.62
CA VAL A 21 15.23 -12.80 7.73
C VAL A 21 13.82 -13.20 7.29
N SER A 22 13.65 -14.46 6.90
CA SER A 22 12.31 -14.98 6.51
C SER A 22 11.32 -14.92 7.66
N LEU A 23 11.73 -15.28 8.89
CA LEU A 23 10.87 -15.20 10.07
C LEU A 23 10.54 -13.75 10.46
N ILE A 24 11.51 -12.84 10.35
CA ILE A 24 11.32 -11.41 10.60
C ILE A 24 10.39 -10.84 9.51
N GLY A 25 10.68 -11.11 8.24
CA GLY A 25 9.88 -10.67 7.10
C GLY A 25 8.45 -11.26 7.08
N ALA A 26 8.27 -12.48 7.59
CA ALA A 26 6.96 -13.10 7.76
C ALA A 26 6.24 -12.67 9.05
N GLY A 27 6.85 -11.81 9.89
CA GLY A 27 6.25 -11.31 11.13
C GLY A 27 6.22 -12.31 12.29
N PHE A 28 6.83 -13.49 12.14
CA PHE A 28 6.95 -14.45 13.26
C PHE A 28 7.85 -13.95 14.38
N VAL A 29 8.80 -13.09 14.04
CA VAL A 29 9.68 -12.41 15.00
C VAL A 29 9.49 -10.89 14.80
N PRO A 30 8.53 -10.28 15.53
CA PRO A 30 8.18 -8.87 15.37
C PRO A 30 9.35 -7.92 15.66
N ALA A 31 9.30 -6.73 15.07
CA ALA A 31 10.23 -5.65 15.38
C ALA A 31 10.23 -5.34 16.89
N GLY A 32 11.41 -5.07 17.45
CA GLY A 32 11.61 -4.87 18.88
C GLY A 32 11.69 -6.16 19.70
N SER A 33 11.37 -7.33 19.12
CA SER A 33 11.53 -8.62 19.81
C SER A 33 12.97 -8.87 20.17
N ALA A 34 13.22 -9.32 21.41
CA ALA A 34 14.51 -9.83 21.80
C ALA A 34 14.77 -11.18 21.13
N LEU A 35 15.89 -11.32 20.45
CA LEU A 35 16.39 -12.63 20.04
C LEU A 35 17.07 -13.34 21.24
N PRO A 36 17.04 -14.68 21.25
CA PRO A 36 17.78 -15.43 22.25
C PRO A 36 19.26 -15.01 22.29
N ALA A 37 19.89 -15.06 23.49
CA ALA A 37 21.32 -14.85 23.56
C ALA A 37 22.05 -15.85 22.65
N GLN A 38 23.14 -15.43 22.03
CA GLN A 38 23.90 -16.27 21.07
C GLN A 38 24.17 -17.67 21.59
N ARG A 39 24.45 -17.80 22.89
CA ARG A 39 24.72 -19.08 23.56
C ARG A 39 23.47 -19.96 23.63
N ASP A 40 22.36 -19.36 24.00
CA ASP A 40 21.08 -20.09 24.17
C ASP A 40 20.51 -20.49 22.80
N CYS A 41 20.63 -19.61 21.80
CA CYS A 41 20.26 -19.89 20.43
C CYS A 41 21.11 -21.03 19.85
N ALA A 42 22.43 -21.01 20.06
CA ALA A 42 23.36 -22.06 19.63
C ALA A 42 22.98 -23.42 20.22
N THR A 43 22.71 -23.46 21.53
CA THR A 43 22.27 -24.67 22.23
C THR A 43 20.94 -25.20 21.69
N ALA A 44 19.96 -24.31 21.48
CA ALA A 44 18.65 -24.68 20.98
C ALA A 44 18.64 -25.21 19.54
N LEU A 45 19.60 -24.75 18.72
CA LEU A 45 19.74 -25.11 17.30
C LEU A 45 20.78 -26.24 17.07
N GLY A 46 21.53 -26.67 18.10
CA GLY A 46 22.55 -27.68 17.96
C GLY A 46 23.76 -27.23 17.12
N VAL A 47 24.07 -25.93 17.08
CA VAL A 47 25.17 -25.35 16.29
C VAL A 47 26.21 -24.67 17.19
N SER A 48 27.35 -24.28 16.60
CA SER A 48 28.37 -23.54 17.34
C SER A 48 27.89 -22.11 17.68
N ARG A 49 28.35 -21.56 18.80
CA ARG A 49 28.15 -20.14 19.14
C ARG A 49 28.68 -19.22 18.05
N GLY A 50 29.81 -19.60 17.41
CA GLY A 50 30.40 -18.85 16.30
C GLY A 50 29.44 -18.73 15.09
N THR A 51 28.69 -19.81 14.77
CA THR A 51 27.68 -19.82 13.71
C THR A 51 26.60 -18.79 14.00
N VAL A 52 26.05 -18.77 15.23
CA VAL A 52 25.00 -17.80 15.61
C VAL A 52 25.55 -16.38 15.66
N ALA A 53 26.78 -16.19 16.19
CA ALA A 53 27.41 -14.88 16.23
C ALA A 53 27.64 -14.30 14.84
N ALA A 54 28.10 -15.11 13.87
CA ALA A 54 28.28 -14.71 12.49
C ALA A 54 26.93 -14.39 11.81
N ALA A 55 25.88 -15.20 12.04
CA ALA A 55 24.54 -14.93 11.52
C ALA A 55 23.95 -13.62 12.09
N TYR A 56 24.05 -13.40 13.41
CA TYR A 56 23.58 -12.17 14.04
C TYR A 56 24.37 -10.95 13.57
N GLY A 57 25.71 -11.06 13.45
CA GLY A 57 26.56 -10.00 12.92
C GLY A 57 26.21 -9.64 11.47
N ALA A 58 25.95 -10.64 10.62
CA ALA A 58 25.50 -10.42 9.25
C ALA A 58 24.13 -9.73 9.19
N LEU A 59 23.22 -10.10 10.08
CA LEU A 59 21.91 -9.44 10.19
C LEU A 59 22.00 -8.02 10.76
N GLU A 60 22.91 -7.78 11.69
CA GLU A 60 23.17 -6.46 12.25
C GLU A 60 23.80 -5.54 11.20
N ALA A 61 24.79 -6.02 10.44
CA ALA A 61 25.38 -5.29 9.31
C ALA A 61 24.36 -4.98 8.21
N ARG A 62 23.37 -5.85 8.02
CA ARG A 62 22.24 -5.66 7.08
C ARG A 62 21.07 -4.85 7.68
N GLY A 63 21.18 -4.38 8.93
CA GLY A 63 20.20 -3.54 9.58
C GLY A 63 18.95 -4.24 10.11
N TYR A 64 18.90 -5.58 10.13
CA TYR A 64 17.77 -6.34 10.70
C TYR A 64 17.79 -6.42 12.22
N LEU A 65 18.99 -6.37 12.80
CA LEU A 65 19.19 -6.47 14.24
C LEU A 65 19.89 -5.23 14.79
N VAL A 66 19.76 -5.04 16.08
CA VAL A 66 20.55 -4.10 16.90
C VAL A 66 20.95 -4.78 18.20
N SER A 67 22.25 -4.74 18.52
CA SER A 67 22.77 -5.20 19.79
C SER A 67 23.03 -4.02 20.71
N VAL A 68 22.45 -4.06 21.91
CA VAL A 68 22.68 -3.06 22.95
C VAL A 68 23.41 -3.75 24.09
N GLN A 69 24.56 -3.23 24.46
CA GLN A 69 25.38 -3.78 25.53
C GLN A 69 24.57 -3.86 26.83
N GLY A 70 24.46 -5.04 27.42
CA GLY A 70 23.66 -5.30 28.62
C GLY A 70 22.16 -5.54 28.38
N SER A 71 21.64 -5.29 27.18
CA SER A 71 20.20 -5.43 26.85
C SER A 71 19.90 -6.50 25.79
N GLY A 72 20.96 -7.16 25.26
CA GLY A 72 20.85 -8.22 24.27
C GLY A 72 20.66 -7.75 22.83
N THR A 73 20.43 -8.72 21.93
CA THR A 73 20.17 -8.47 20.51
C THR A 73 18.66 -8.45 20.26
N ARG A 74 18.19 -7.42 19.56
CA ARG A 74 16.77 -7.24 19.23
C ARG A 74 16.60 -7.10 17.73
N VAL A 75 15.43 -7.54 17.24
CA VAL A 75 14.98 -7.16 15.89
C VAL A 75 14.80 -5.65 15.86
N ARG A 76 15.43 -5.00 14.90
CA ARG A 76 15.40 -3.54 14.80
C ARG A 76 13.95 -3.07 14.61
N SER A 77 13.48 -2.26 15.53
CA SER A 77 12.18 -1.56 15.37
C SER A 77 12.36 -0.49 14.32
N GLY A 78 11.58 -0.55 13.25
CA GLY A 78 11.54 0.38 12.13
C GLY A 78 12.60 1.49 12.18
N SER A 79 13.82 1.19 11.78
CA SER A 79 14.82 2.24 11.70
C SER A 79 14.56 3.04 10.44
N ASN A 80 14.69 4.36 10.54
CA ASN A 80 14.81 5.27 9.40
C ASN A 80 16.00 4.94 8.46
N GLN A 81 16.59 3.74 8.59
CA GLN A 81 17.76 3.26 7.89
C GLN A 81 17.66 1.76 7.55
N ALA A 82 16.51 1.31 7.00
CA ALA A 82 16.66 0.30 5.96
C ALA A 82 17.52 0.94 4.86
N PRO A 83 18.50 0.22 4.25
CA PRO A 83 19.19 0.79 3.10
C PRO A 83 18.08 1.24 2.14
N ALA A 84 18.01 2.55 1.92
CA ALA A 84 17.03 3.12 1.01
C ALA A 84 17.14 2.31 -0.26
N LEU A 85 16.03 1.77 -0.77
CA LEU A 85 16.01 1.33 -2.16
C LEU A 85 16.67 2.47 -2.92
N VAL A 86 17.73 2.20 -3.66
CA VAL A 86 18.58 3.22 -4.30
C VAL A 86 17.75 4.30 -5.00
N GLU A 87 16.53 3.96 -5.42
CA GLU A 87 15.57 4.83 -6.10
C GLU A 87 14.36 5.25 -5.24
N GLY A 88 14.30 4.89 -3.95
CA GLY A 88 13.12 5.12 -3.09
C GLY A 88 11.90 4.23 -3.43
N ARG A 89 10.89 4.16 -2.55
CA ARG A 89 9.71 3.31 -2.75
C ARG A 89 8.76 3.82 -3.84
N LEU A 90 8.78 5.12 -4.13
CA LEU A 90 7.91 5.74 -5.15
C LEU A 90 8.57 5.85 -6.53
N PHE A 91 9.65 5.09 -6.78
CA PHE A 91 10.38 5.10 -8.07
C PHE A 91 9.49 4.85 -9.31
N SER A 92 8.34 4.18 -9.14
CA SER A 92 7.37 3.99 -10.24
C SER A 92 6.81 5.30 -10.80
N PHE A 93 6.89 6.39 -10.05
CA PHE A 93 6.41 7.72 -10.45
C PHE A 93 7.54 8.63 -10.95
N THR A 94 8.78 8.13 -11.02
CA THR A 94 9.87 8.83 -11.69
C THR A 94 9.72 8.70 -13.19
N HIS A 95 10.28 9.66 -13.94
CA HIS A 95 10.26 9.60 -15.40
C HIS A 95 10.82 8.27 -15.90
N THR A 96 10.03 7.58 -16.71
CA THR A 96 10.44 6.35 -17.40
C THR A 96 10.80 6.71 -18.84
N PRO A 97 12.01 6.37 -19.34
CA PRO A 97 12.36 6.59 -20.73
C PRO A 97 11.34 5.96 -21.69
N VAL A 98 11.08 6.63 -22.81
CA VAL A 98 10.05 6.24 -23.80
C VAL A 98 10.23 4.81 -24.34
N ASP A 99 11.46 4.34 -24.37
CA ASP A 99 11.83 3.00 -24.84
C ASP A 99 11.84 1.92 -23.73
N THR A 100 11.29 2.23 -22.56
CA THR A 100 11.24 1.31 -21.42
C THR A 100 9.80 0.86 -21.15
N ILE A 101 9.59 -0.46 -21.05
CA ILE A 101 8.29 -1.02 -20.66
C ILE A 101 8.16 -0.94 -19.13
N ASP A 102 7.25 -0.10 -18.64
CA ASP A 102 7.07 0.11 -17.21
C ASP A 102 5.99 -0.81 -16.64
N LEU A 103 6.40 -1.91 -16.02
CA LEU A 103 5.56 -2.83 -15.25
C LEU A 103 5.55 -2.52 -13.74
N SER A 104 6.12 -1.40 -13.30
CA SER A 104 6.25 -1.07 -11.89
C SER A 104 5.08 -0.29 -11.30
N THR A 105 4.22 0.29 -12.15
CA THR A 105 3.10 1.12 -11.73
C THR A 105 1.79 0.34 -11.60
N GLY A 106 0.95 0.74 -10.65
CA GLY A 106 -0.46 0.30 -10.55
C GLY A 106 -1.43 1.40 -10.99
N ALA A 107 -0.93 2.43 -11.68
CA ALA A 107 -1.78 3.43 -12.31
C ALA A 107 -2.53 2.80 -13.50
N LEU A 108 -3.73 3.24 -13.73
CA LEU A 108 -4.59 2.77 -14.82
C LEU A 108 -4.72 3.87 -15.87
N PRO A 109 -4.85 3.53 -17.15
CA PRO A 109 -5.18 4.50 -18.19
C PRO A 109 -6.54 5.14 -17.92
N ALA A 110 -6.83 6.27 -18.57
CA ALA A 110 -8.14 6.92 -18.47
C ALA A 110 -9.26 5.95 -18.86
N SER A 111 -10.36 5.94 -18.08
CA SER A 111 -11.54 5.20 -18.50
C SER A 111 -12.21 5.91 -19.70
N PRO A 112 -12.94 5.22 -20.59
CA PRO A 112 -13.66 5.86 -21.69
C PRO A 112 -14.56 7.01 -21.22
N VAL A 113 -15.29 6.82 -20.12
CA VAL A 113 -16.11 7.85 -19.47
C VAL A 113 -15.31 9.11 -19.14
N THR A 114 -14.05 8.98 -18.74
CA THR A 114 -13.20 10.13 -18.44
C THR A 114 -13.01 11.02 -19.68
N GLY A 115 -12.69 10.41 -20.82
CA GLY A 115 -12.52 11.15 -22.07
C GLY A 115 -13.80 11.80 -22.58
N GLU A 116 -14.96 11.19 -22.34
CA GLU A 116 -16.26 11.76 -22.66
C GLU A 116 -16.51 13.03 -21.84
N VAL A 117 -16.46 12.93 -20.52
CA VAL A 117 -16.72 14.04 -19.60
C VAL A 117 -15.73 15.20 -19.78
N LEU A 118 -14.45 14.92 -20.01
CA LEU A 118 -13.47 15.99 -20.24
C LEU A 118 -13.71 16.76 -21.55
N ARG A 119 -14.32 16.12 -22.57
CA ARG A 119 -14.69 16.79 -23.82
C ARG A 119 -15.98 17.61 -23.72
N GLU A 120 -16.88 17.24 -22.80
CA GLU A 120 -18.10 18.02 -22.54
C GLU A 120 -17.77 19.40 -21.95
N GLY A 121 -16.62 19.52 -21.26
CA GLY A 121 -16.19 20.78 -20.63
C GLY A 121 -16.90 21.07 -19.31
N VAL A 122 -16.64 22.25 -18.75
CA VAL A 122 -17.22 22.73 -17.48
C VAL A 122 -17.46 24.25 -17.51
N GLU A 123 -17.60 24.85 -18.70
CA GLU A 123 -17.63 26.30 -18.87
C GLU A 123 -18.80 26.96 -18.14
N GLU A 124 -19.98 26.36 -18.19
CA GLU A 124 -21.18 26.89 -17.52
C GLU A 124 -21.06 26.81 -16.00
N GLU A 125 -20.56 25.66 -15.48
CA GLU A 125 -20.36 25.44 -14.06
C GLU A 125 -19.19 26.28 -13.51
N LEU A 126 -18.21 26.63 -14.35
CA LEU A 126 -17.05 27.41 -13.98
C LEU A 126 -17.38 28.91 -13.81
N ALA A 127 -18.30 29.45 -14.61
CA ALA A 127 -18.58 30.89 -14.65
C ALA A 127 -18.79 31.54 -13.26
N PRO A 128 -19.56 30.97 -12.32
CA PRO A 128 -19.75 31.57 -10.99
C PRO A 128 -18.44 31.62 -10.16
N TYR A 129 -17.50 30.71 -10.39
CA TYR A 129 -16.25 30.67 -9.63
C TYR A 129 -15.20 31.64 -10.15
N LEU A 130 -15.29 32.08 -11.41
CA LEU A 130 -14.40 33.09 -11.97
C LEU A 130 -14.57 34.49 -11.33
N GLU A 131 -15.68 34.70 -10.65
CA GLU A 131 -15.95 35.95 -9.90
C GLU A 131 -15.45 35.89 -8.43
N THR A 132 -14.83 34.76 -8.03
CA THR A 132 -14.26 34.57 -6.69
C THR A 132 -12.72 34.63 -6.75
N ASP A 133 -12.07 34.55 -5.58
CA ASP A 133 -10.60 34.44 -5.50
C ASP A 133 -10.08 33.04 -5.93
N GLY A 134 -10.96 32.06 -6.16
CA GLY A 134 -10.62 30.71 -6.61
C GLY A 134 -10.05 29.78 -5.50
N TYR A 135 -9.90 30.26 -4.28
CA TYR A 135 -9.35 29.45 -3.18
C TYR A 135 -10.46 28.77 -2.37
N PHE A 136 -10.53 27.45 -2.48
CA PHE A 136 -11.47 26.60 -1.73
C PHE A 136 -10.71 25.54 -0.96
N PRO A 137 -10.09 25.84 0.19
CA PRO A 137 -9.20 24.92 0.91
C PRO A 137 -9.85 23.61 1.32
N ALA A 138 -11.16 23.60 1.62
CA ALA A 138 -11.90 22.37 1.91
C ALA A 138 -12.32 21.60 0.64
N GLY A 139 -12.19 22.23 -0.52
CA GLY A 139 -12.77 21.83 -1.79
C GLY A 139 -14.12 22.52 -2.06
N LEU A 140 -14.54 22.54 -3.33
CA LEU A 140 -15.80 23.12 -3.76
C LEU A 140 -16.97 22.47 -3.01
N PRO A 141 -17.94 23.26 -2.51
CA PRO A 141 -19.11 22.70 -1.84
C PRO A 141 -19.85 21.65 -2.67
N VAL A 142 -19.99 21.89 -3.99
CA VAL A 142 -20.63 20.97 -4.92
C VAL A 142 -19.88 19.63 -5.04
N LEU A 143 -18.54 19.64 -5.03
CA LEU A 143 -17.77 18.40 -5.07
C LEU A 143 -17.80 17.67 -3.73
N ARG A 144 -17.70 18.38 -2.61
CA ARG A 144 -17.82 17.77 -1.27
C ARG A 144 -19.16 17.05 -1.11
N GLN A 145 -20.26 17.67 -1.59
CA GLN A 145 -21.58 17.05 -1.61
C GLN A 145 -21.62 15.84 -2.56
N ALA A 146 -21.08 15.95 -3.78
CA ALA A 146 -21.04 14.85 -4.73
C ALA A 146 -20.26 13.64 -4.22
N VAL A 147 -19.13 13.85 -3.51
CA VAL A 147 -18.37 12.79 -2.82
C VAL A 147 -19.18 12.18 -1.67
N ALA A 148 -19.85 13.00 -0.85
CA ALA A 148 -20.69 12.52 0.24
C ALA A 148 -21.84 11.63 -0.28
N ASP A 149 -22.50 12.06 -1.37
CA ASP A 149 -23.57 11.31 -2.02
C ASP A 149 -23.05 10.00 -2.62
N HIS A 150 -21.89 10.04 -3.27
CA HIS A 150 -21.23 8.86 -3.83
C HIS A 150 -20.92 7.83 -2.73
N LEU A 151 -20.30 8.25 -1.65
CA LEU A 151 -19.99 7.38 -0.52
C LEU A 151 -21.26 6.81 0.13
N SER A 152 -22.28 7.64 0.32
CA SER A 152 -23.56 7.20 0.91
C SER A 152 -24.26 6.15 0.05
N ARG A 153 -24.26 6.31 -1.28
CA ARG A 153 -24.79 5.30 -2.22
C ARG A 153 -24.02 4.00 -2.19
N THR A 154 -22.73 4.03 -1.87
CA THR A 154 -21.88 2.83 -1.75
C THR A 154 -21.88 2.24 -0.33
N GLY A 155 -22.76 2.72 0.54
CA GLY A 155 -22.95 2.16 1.87
C GLY A 155 -22.11 2.81 2.96
N ILE A 156 -21.49 3.95 2.70
CA ILE A 156 -20.69 4.73 3.66
C ILE A 156 -21.44 6.04 3.95
N PRO A 157 -22.36 6.11 4.94
CA PRO A 157 -23.12 7.33 5.25
C PRO A 157 -22.17 8.50 5.49
N THR A 158 -22.32 9.55 4.71
CA THR A 158 -21.37 10.66 4.71
C THR A 158 -22.10 11.96 4.45
N GLN A 159 -21.70 13.03 5.13
CA GLN A 159 -22.16 14.39 4.91
C GLN A 159 -21.01 15.26 4.39
N ALA A 160 -21.31 16.33 3.66
CA ALA A 160 -20.31 17.18 3.02
C ALA A 160 -19.27 17.75 4.02
N GLN A 161 -19.66 18.05 5.28
CA GLN A 161 -18.74 18.53 6.31
C GLN A 161 -17.72 17.48 6.80
N GLN A 162 -17.93 16.21 6.45
CA GLN A 162 -17.01 15.11 6.73
C GLN A 162 -16.00 14.89 5.60
N VAL A 163 -16.02 15.70 4.54
CA VAL A 163 -15.18 15.55 3.36
C VAL A 163 -14.23 16.73 3.20
N LEU A 164 -12.94 16.43 3.04
CA LEU A 164 -11.90 17.36 2.62
C LEU A 164 -11.35 16.90 1.26
N ILE A 165 -11.43 17.73 0.24
CA ILE A 165 -10.90 17.44 -1.09
C ILE A 165 -9.37 17.66 -1.09
N THR A 166 -8.65 16.77 -1.77
CA THR A 166 -7.18 16.78 -1.86
C THR A 166 -6.70 16.59 -3.31
N SER A 167 -5.45 16.95 -3.57
CA SER A 167 -4.79 16.76 -4.87
C SER A 167 -4.35 15.29 -5.05
N GLY A 168 -5.35 14.39 -5.01
CA GLY A 168 -5.19 12.94 -5.04
C GLY A 168 -4.94 12.34 -3.64
N SER A 169 -5.04 11.00 -3.58
CA SER A 169 -4.92 10.25 -2.32
C SER A 169 -3.54 10.33 -1.66
N GLN A 170 -2.46 10.56 -2.42
CA GLN A 170 -1.13 10.68 -1.82
C GLN A 170 -1.02 11.90 -0.91
N GLN A 171 -1.60 13.03 -1.30
CA GLN A 171 -1.71 14.19 -0.43
C GLN A 171 -2.63 13.91 0.75
N ALA A 172 -3.77 13.25 0.52
CA ALA A 172 -4.67 12.83 1.61
C ALA A 172 -3.94 11.97 2.64
N THR A 173 -3.14 11.00 2.20
CA THR A 173 -2.32 10.16 3.06
C THR A 173 -1.31 10.98 3.86
N PHE A 174 -0.54 11.84 3.18
CA PHE A 174 0.50 12.64 3.83
C PHE A 174 -0.07 13.61 4.87
N LEU A 175 -1.12 14.38 4.51
CA LEU A 175 -1.80 15.29 5.45
C LEU A 175 -2.33 14.55 6.68
N THR A 176 -2.93 13.38 6.46
CA THR A 176 -3.48 12.56 7.55
C THR A 176 -2.37 12.06 8.47
N MET A 177 -1.28 11.51 7.92
CA MET A 177 -0.14 11.05 8.74
C MET A 177 0.49 12.22 9.51
N ARG A 178 0.68 13.36 8.87
CA ARG A 178 1.21 14.57 9.51
C ARG A 178 0.32 15.08 10.65
N SER A 179 -1.00 14.85 10.57
CA SER A 179 -1.94 15.27 11.63
C SER A 179 -1.98 14.33 12.83
N LEU A 180 -1.57 13.08 12.66
CA LEU A 180 -1.71 12.03 13.67
C LEU A 180 -0.39 11.60 14.31
N VAL A 181 0.73 11.78 13.61
CA VAL A 181 2.01 11.15 13.95
C VAL A 181 3.08 12.20 14.18
N GLY A 182 3.67 12.18 15.37
CA GLY A 182 4.86 12.95 15.73
C GLY A 182 6.15 12.19 15.44
N GLN A 183 7.27 12.90 15.50
CA GLN A 183 8.60 12.32 15.33
C GLN A 183 8.84 11.21 16.37
N GLY A 184 9.15 9.99 15.89
CA GLY A 184 9.45 8.83 16.74
C GLY A 184 8.21 8.09 17.26
N ASP A 185 6.99 8.57 17.00
CA ASP A 185 5.76 7.86 17.36
C ASP A 185 5.66 6.50 16.66
N LEU A 186 5.06 5.54 17.35
CA LEU A 186 4.79 4.22 16.79
C LEU A 186 3.59 4.32 15.83
N ALA A 187 3.80 3.90 14.58
CA ALA A 187 2.75 3.73 13.58
C ALA A 187 2.68 2.26 13.16
N LEU A 188 1.49 1.70 13.14
CA LEU A 188 1.23 0.35 12.66
C LEU A 188 0.78 0.39 11.20
N THR A 189 1.22 -0.57 10.40
CA THR A 189 0.76 -0.78 9.03
C THR A 189 0.69 -2.26 8.70
N GLU A 190 0.04 -2.61 7.63
CA GLU A 190 0.14 -3.93 7.02
C GLU A 190 1.55 -4.22 6.49
N ASP A 191 1.93 -5.48 6.41
CA ASP A 191 3.15 -5.95 5.74
C ASP A 191 2.81 -7.20 4.91
N PRO A 192 2.76 -7.09 3.57
CA PRO A 192 3.08 -5.91 2.75
C PRO A 192 2.01 -4.80 2.83
N SER A 193 2.37 -3.58 2.39
CA SER A 193 1.48 -2.41 2.37
C SER A 193 1.73 -1.51 1.16
N TYR A 194 0.85 -0.52 0.96
CA TYR A 194 1.03 0.48 -0.09
C TYR A 194 2.28 1.33 0.14
N ARG A 195 3.14 1.39 -0.88
CA ARG A 195 4.42 2.10 -0.85
C ARG A 195 4.30 3.57 -0.46
N GLY A 196 3.26 4.26 -0.96
CA GLY A 196 3.02 5.67 -0.66
C GLY A 196 2.61 5.92 0.78
N GLY A 197 1.91 4.97 1.43
CA GLY A 197 1.61 5.01 2.86
C GLY A 197 2.87 4.86 3.71
N LEU A 198 3.75 3.90 3.34
CA LEU A 198 5.04 3.70 4.01
C LEU A 198 5.94 4.94 3.91
N GLU A 199 6.00 5.58 2.73
CA GLU A 199 6.79 6.81 2.55
C GLU A 199 6.20 8.01 3.30
N ALA A 200 4.87 8.13 3.37
CA ALA A 200 4.23 9.18 4.15
C ALA A 200 4.55 9.04 5.65
N LEU A 201 4.44 7.82 6.20
CA LEU A 201 4.82 7.52 7.58
C LEU A 201 6.30 7.79 7.85
N ARG A 202 7.17 7.42 6.91
CA ARG A 202 8.62 7.66 7.02
C ARG A 202 8.95 9.16 7.00
N THR A 203 8.29 9.92 6.12
CA THR A 203 8.52 11.36 5.96
C THR A 203 8.13 12.15 7.22
N VAL A 204 7.09 11.72 7.95
CA VAL A 204 6.73 12.33 9.24
C VAL A 204 7.57 11.85 10.41
N GLY A 205 8.56 10.96 10.16
CA GLY A 205 9.47 10.46 11.17
C GLY A 205 8.89 9.38 12.08
N ALA A 206 7.86 8.66 11.64
CA ALA A 206 7.28 7.55 12.37
C ALA A 206 8.26 6.39 12.58
N ARG A 207 8.14 5.72 13.70
CA ARG A 207 8.67 4.38 13.91
C ARG A 207 7.64 3.37 13.39
N ILE A 208 7.86 2.85 12.20
CA ILE A 208 6.89 1.99 11.53
C ILE A 208 7.03 0.55 12.01
N GLU A 209 5.90 -0.08 12.33
CA GLU A 209 5.83 -1.51 12.60
C GLU A 209 4.81 -2.16 11.66
N GLY A 210 5.27 -3.14 10.87
CA GLY A 210 4.46 -3.93 9.97
C GLY A 210 3.78 -5.09 10.70
N ILE A 211 2.49 -5.21 10.52
CA ILE A 211 1.69 -6.36 10.95
C ILE A 211 1.51 -7.28 9.74
N ARG A 212 1.96 -8.51 9.85
CA ARG A 212 1.83 -9.49 8.78
C ARG A 212 0.40 -9.57 8.26
N THR A 213 0.24 -9.57 6.94
CA THR A 213 -1.02 -9.91 6.28
C THR A 213 -1.11 -11.40 5.98
N THR A 214 -2.32 -11.92 6.06
CA THR A 214 -2.70 -13.28 5.67
C THR A 214 -3.74 -13.20 4.54
N ARG A 215 -4.23 -14.34 4.04
CA ARG A 215 -5.37 -14.36 3.12
C ARG A 215 -6.65 -13.76 3.72
N GLU A 216 -6.73 -13.68 5.04
CA GLU A 216 -7.87 -13.10 5.77
C GLU A 216 -7.64 -11.64 6.19
N GLY A 217 -6.58 -11.00 5.71
CA GLY A 217 -6.17 -9.65 6.07
C GLY A 217 -5.11 -9.62 7.16
N LEU A 218 -5.11 -8.60 8.01
CA LEU A 218 -4.17 -8.44 9.12
C LEU A 218 -4.20 -9.63 10.09
N ASP A 219 -3.03 -10.08 10.53
CA ASP A 219 -2.93 -11.01 11.65
C ASP A 219 -3.41 -10.34 12.95
N LEU A 220 -4.66 -10.63 13.34
CA LEU A 220 -5.31 -9.96 14.48
C LEU A 220 -4.63 -10.30 15.81
N GLY A 221 -3.97 -11.44 15.93
CA GLY A 221 -3.22 -11.81 17.13
C GLY A 221 -1.95 -10.97 17.31
N LEU A 222 -1.24 -10.69 16.21
CA LEU A 222 -0.10 -9.75 16.21
C LEU A 222 -0.59 -8.32 16.45
N LEU A 223 -1.67 -7.91 15.80
CA LEU A 223 -2.26 -6.59 15.94
C LEU A 223 -2.69 -6.29 17.38
N ALA A 224 -3.32 -7.25 18.09
CA ALA A 224 -3.72 -7.10 19.49
C ALA A 224 -2.55 -6.69 20.38
N ARG A 225 -1.42 -7.37 20.23
CA ARG A 225 -0.20 -7.07 20.99
C ARG A 225 0.39 -5.71 20.64
N ALA A 226 0.30 -5.32 19.37
CA ALA A 226 0.80 -4.04 18.89
C ALA A 226 -0.07 -2.87 19.37
N LEU A 227 -1.40 -3.00 19.33
CA LEU A 227 -2.34 -1.98 19.81
C LEU A 227 -2.22 -1.71 21.33
N ALA A 228 -1.84 -2.73 22.12
CA ALA A 228 -1.60 -2.55 23.57
C ALA A 228 -0.49 -1.53 23.88
N ARG A 229 0.40 -1.24 22.94
CA ARG A 229 1.46 -0.23 23.07
C ARG A 229 1.01 1.18 22.70
N LYS A 230 -0.29 1.37 22.45
CA LYS A 230 -0.92 2.67 22.11
C LYS A 230 -0.20 3.39 20.97
N PRO A 231 -0.12 2.81 19.75
CA PRO A 231 0.45 3.47 18.59
C PRO A 231 -0.34 4.76 18.26
N ALA A 232 0.31 5.71 17.60
CA ALA A 232 -0.31 6.94 17.16
C ALA A 232 -1.34 6.72 16.04
N VAL A 233 -1.13 5.69 15.21
CA VAL A 233 -2.00 5.37 14.09
C VAL A 233 -1.89 3.90 13.69
N LEU A 234 -2.99 3.35 13.17
CA LEU A 234 -3.03 2.15 12.34
C LEU A 234 -3.39 2.57 10.90
N TYR A 235 -2.54 2.21 9.92
CA TYR A 235 -2.84 2.37 8.49
C TYR A 235 -3.12 1.02 7.86
N CYS A 236 -4.29 0.84 7.23
CA CYS A 236 -4.71 -0.44 6.66
C CYS A 236 -5.60 -0.29 5.41
N GLN A 237 -5.79 -1.40 4.67
CA GLN A 237 -6.58 -1.52 3.45
C GLN A 237 -7.49 -2.75 3.55
N THR A 238 -8.65 -2.61 4.17
CA THR A 238 -9.56 -3.76 4.42
C THR A 238 -10.44 -4.12 3.22
N GLY A 239 -10.59 -3.21 2.27
CA GLY A 239 -11.31 -3.42 1.02
C GLY A 239 -10.50 -4.27 0.04
N ILE A 240 -9.95 -3.64 -0.99
CA ILE A 240 -9.00 -4.30 -1.91
C ILE A 240 -7.59 -3.89 -1.53
N HIS A 241 -6.83 -4.84 -1.05
CA HIS A 241 -5.49 -4.63 -0.52
C HIS A 241 -4.44 -4.48 -1.65
N ASN A 242 -3.61 -3.46 -1.59
CA ASN A 242 -2.46 -3.27 -2.46
C ASN A 242 -1.17 -3.56 -1.67
N PRO A 243 -0.38 -4.59 -2.02
CA PRO A 243 -0.25 -5.15 -3.38
C PRO A 243 -1.01 -6.46 -3.65
N THR A 244 -1.62 -7.12 -2.67
CA THR A 244 -2.04 -8.53 -2.79
C THR A 244 -3.33 -8.77 -3.57
N GLY A 245 -4.16 -7.74 -3.80
CA GLY A 245 -5.46 -7.88 -4.45
C GLY A 245 -6.51 -8.66 -3.63
N GLN A 246 -6.20 -8.98 -2.37
CA GLN A 246 -7.12 -9.67 -1.46
C GLN A 246 -8.12 -8.70 -0.83
N THR A 247 -9.20 -9.24 -0.27
CA THR A 247 -10.18 -8.50 0.52
C THR A 247 -10.32 -9.15 1.88
N MET A 248 -10.43 -8.33 2.94
CA MET A 248 -10.65 -8.85 4.28
C MET A 248 -12.07 -9.43 4.40
N PRO A 249 -12.23 -10.69 4.87
CA PRO A 249 -13.55 -11.29 5.12
C PRO A 249 -14.36 -10.48 6.13
N HIS A 250 -15.69 -10.60 6.06
CA HIS A 250 -16.59 -9.82 6.92
C HIS A 250 -16.34 -10.08 8.41
N GLY A 251 -16.17 -11.36 8.82
CA GLY A 251 -15.88 -11.70 10.21
C GLY A 251 -14.60 -11.07 10.73
N ALA A 252 -13.49 -11.22 9.99
CA ALA A 252 -12.21 -10.60 10.36
C ALA A 252 -12.30 -9.06 10.44
N ARG A 253 -13.13 -8.43 9.59
CA ARG A 253 -13.39 -6.99 9.63
C ARG A 253 -14.17 -6.56 10.88
N LEU A 254 -15.15 -7.37 11.35
CA LEU A 254 -15.85 -7.13 12.60
C LEU A 254 -14.91 -7.23 13.80
N ASP A 255 -14.05 -8.23 13.81
CA ASP A 255 -13.06 -8.40 14.88
C ASP A 255 -12.06 -7.24 14.89
N LEU A 256 -11.55 -6.84 13.73
CA LEU A 256 -10.67 -5.67 13.59
C LEU A 256 -11.35 -4.39 14.11
N ALA A 257 -12.58 -4.13 13.71
CA ALA A 257 -13.34 -2.97 14.16
C ALA A 257 -13.53 -2.96 15.70
N THR A 258 -13.83 -4.12 16.27
CA THR A 258 -13.95 -4.30 17.73
C THR A 258 -12.63 -3.97 18.43
N MET A 259 -11.50 -4.40 17.88
CA MET A 259 -10.18 -4.13 18.42
C MET A 259 -9.82 -2.63 18.33
N ILE A 260 -10.12 -1.98 17.20
CA ILE A 260 -9.92 -0.54 17.02
C ILE A 260 -10.74 0.25 18.04
N ASN A 261 -12.03 -0.03 18.14
CA ASN A 261 -12.93 0.68 19.08
C ASN A 261 -12.49 0.51 20.54
N ARG A 262 -12.01 -0.67 20.93
CA ARG A 262 -11.49 -0.94 22.28
C ARG A 262 -10.17 -0.26 22.56
N SER A 263 -9.28 -0.21 21.57
CA SER A 263 -7.94 0.37 21.74
C SER A 263 -7.96 1.90 21.75
N GLY A 264 -8.96 2.52 21.09
CA GLY A 264 -9.03 3.96 20.86
C GLY A 264 -7.98 4.49 19.90
N VAL A 265 -7.28 3.61 19.16
CA VAL A 265 -6.21 3.99 18.23
C VAL A 265 -6.80 4.57 16.94
N PRO A 266 -6.43 5.80 16.54
CA PRO A 266 -6.81 6.36 15.26
C PRO A 266 -6.43 5.43 14.12
N THR A 267 -7.39 5.17 13.22
CA THR A 267 -7.19 4.24 12.10
C THR A 267 -7.43 4.95 10.78
N VAL A 268 -6.47 4.82 9.88
CA VAL A 268 -6.55 5.30 8.51
C VAL A 268 -6.82 4.11 7.61
N GLU A 269 -8.00 4.06 7.02
CA GLU A 269 -8.39 3.07 6.04
C GLU A 269 -8.22 3.65 4.64
N ASP A 270 -7.27 3.12 3.89
CA ASP A 270 -7.04 3.48 2.50
C ASP A 270 -8.03 2.73 1.59
N CYS A 271 -9.02 3.45 1.09
CA CYS A 271 -10.07 2.96 0.21
C CYS A 271 -9.79 3.23 -1.27
N CYS A 272 -8.55 3.55 -1.65
CA CYS A 272 -8.22 3.98 -3.02
C CYS A 272 -8.47 2.92 -4.10
N SER A 273 -8.42 1.63 -3.74
CA SER A 273 -8.73 0.52 -4.66
C SER A 273 -10.18 0.02 -4.56
N TYR A 274 -11.04 0.67 -3.79
CA TYR A 274 -12.41 0.23 -3.47
C TYR A 274 -13.25 -0.12 -4.72
N ASP A 275 -13.11 0.66 -5.78
CA ASP A 275 -13.88 0.51 -7.03
C ASP A 275 -13.29 -0.52 -8.01
N LEU A 276 -12.18 -1.19 -7.66
CA LEU A 276 -11.47 -2.11 -8.54
C LEU A 276 -11.80 -3.58 -8.27
N THR A 277 -13.03 -3.91 -7.88
CA THR A 277 -13.47 -5.31 -7.75
C THR A 277 -13.45 -6.00 -9.12
N VAL A 278 -12.74 -7.14 -9.20
CA VAL A 278 -12.70 -7.99 -10.39
C VAL A 278 -13.72 -9.11 -10.27
N SER A 279 -13.81 -9.72 -9.08
CA SER A 279 -14.71 -10.85 -8.84
C SER A 279 -15.36 -10.75 -7.45
N GLY A 280 -16.58 -11.28 -7.33
CA GLY A 280 -17.34 -11.29 -6.07
C GLY A 280 -18.10 -9.99 -5.79
N PRO A 281 -18.58 -9.80 -4.55
CA PRO A 281 -19.31 -8.60 -4.15
C PRO A 281 -18.40 -7.37 -4.13
N PRO A 282 -18.96 -6.15 -4.24
CA PRO A 282 -18.20 -4.91 -4.05
C PRO A 282 -17.45 -4.91 -2.73
N ALA A 283 -16.27 -4.28 -2.71
CA ALA A 283 -15.49 -4.11 -1.50
C ALA A 283 -16.31 -3.39 -0.43
N THR A 284 -16.00 -3.64 0.83
CA THR A 284 -16.62 -2.99 1.98
C THR A 284 -15.57 -2.33 2.86
N THR A 285 -15.97 -1.44 3.76
CA THR A 285 -15.08 -0.64 4.59
C THR A 285 -15.40 -0.79 6.08
N LEU A 286 -14.55 -0.22 6.93
CA LEU A 286 -14.75 -0.10 8.37
C LEU A 286 -15.77 0.99 8.76
N ALA A 287 -16.24 1.80 7.82
CA ALA A 287 -16.96 3.05 8.08
C ALA A 287 -18.27 2.92 8.88
N ARG A 288 -18.88 1.73 8.93
CA ARG A 288 -20.08 1.45 9.76
C ARG A 288 -19.78 0.67 11.03
N LEU A 289 -18.54 0.29 11.23
CA LEU A 289 -18.13 -0.64 12.28
C LEU A 289 -17.24 0.05 13.33
N VAL A 290 -16.53 1.09 12.92
CA VAL A 290 -15.59 1.84 13.77
C VAL A 290 -16.19 3.20 14.11
N GLU A 291 -15.98 3.62 15.36
CA GLU A 291 -16.40 4.94 15.88
C GLU A 291 -15.89 6.07 14.97
N PRO A 292 -16.74 7.04 14.59
CA PRO A 292 -16.38 8.09 13.61
C PRO A 292 -15.15 8.90 13.97
N GLU A 293 -14.89 9.11 15.28
CA GLU A 293 -13.72 9.87 15.75
C GLU A 293 -12.40 9.08 15.60
N LEU A 294 -12.47 7.76 15.45
CA LEU A 294 -11.30 6.92 15.31
C LEU A 294 -10.97 6.62 13.84
N LEU A 295 -11.92 6.78 12.91
CA LEU A 295 -11.76 6.34 11.53
C LEU A 295 -11.59 7.51 10.56
N ILE A 296 -10.55 7.40 9.73
CA ILE A 296 -10.30 8.27 8.59
C ILE A 296 -10.25 7.40 7.33
N ASN A 297 -11.15 7.64 6.38
CA ASN A 297 -11.12 6.96 5.09
C ASN A 297 -10.47 7.86 4.04
N LEU A 298 -9.56 7.28 3.25
CA LEU A 298 -8.93 7.95 2.11
C LEU A 298 -9.52 7.43 0.81
N GLY A 299 -9.81 8.33 -0.12
CA GLY A 299 -10.35 7.96 -1.42
C GLY A 299 -9.77 8.76 -2.57
N THR A 300 -10.02 8.32 -3.80
CA THR A 300 -9.48 8.96 -5.01
C THR A 300 -10.31 8.62 -6.25
N LEU A 301 -10.33 9.50 -7.22
CA LEU A 301 -10.82 9.22 -8.57
C LEU A 301 -9.78 8.56 -9.47
N SER A 302 -8.51 8.53 -9.04
CA SER A 302 -7.37 8.10 -9.87
C SER A 302 -7.49 6.66 -10.38
N LYS A 303 -8.13 5.77 -9.61
CA LYS A 303 -8.23 4.35 -9.97
C LYS A 303 -9.45 4.06 -10.83
N LEU A 304 -10.58 4.66 -10.47
CA LEU A 304 -11.82 4.49 -11.22
C LEU A 304 -11.78 5.21 -12.57
N PHE A 305 -11.30 6.44 -12.59
CA PHE A 305 -11.30 7.30 -13.78
C PHE A 305 -9.91 7.47 -14.37
N TRP A 306 -9.06 8.32 -13.77
CA TRP A 306 -7.71 8.60 -14.26
C TRP A 306 -6.84 9.30 -13.22
N GLY A 307 -5.57 8.90 -13.11
CA GLY A 307 -4.61 9.51 -12.19
C GLY A 307 -4.30 10.98 -12.50
N GLY A 308 -4.43 11.40 -13.76
CA GLY A 308 -4.19 12.78 -14.20
C GLY A 308 -5.17 13.82 -13.65
N LEU A 309 -6.36 13.41 -13.19
CA LEU A 309 -7.34 14.30 -12.57
C LEU A 309 -6.88 14.91 -11.25
N ARG A 310 -5.95 14.27 -10.57
CA ARG A 310 -5.42 14.72 -9.26
C ARG A 310 -6.50 15.05 -8.22
N ILE A 311 -7.61 14.30 -8.20
CA ILE A 311 -8.69 14.43 -7.21
C ILE A 311 -8.69 13.23 -6.27
N GLY A 312 -8.65 13.54 -4.97
CA GLY A 312 -8.84 12.62 -3.86
C GLY A 312 -9.61 13.30 -2.74
N TRP A 313 -9.85 12.56 -1.67
CA TRP A 313 -10.52 13.10 -0.48
C TRP A 313 -10.11 12.37 0.78
N ILE A 314 -10.29 13.07 1.90
CA ILE A 314 -10.30 12.54 3.24
C ILE A 314 -11.74 12.59 3.74
N ARG A 315 -12.26 11.46 4.23
CA ARG A 315 -13.51 11.40 4.98
C ARG A 315 -13.19 11.10 6.43
N ALA A 316 -13.64 11.98 7.34
CA ALA A 316 -13.42 11.85 8.76
C ALA A 316 -14.52 12.58 9.56
N SER A 317 -14.46 12.56 10.89
CA SER A 317 -15.35 13.39 11.70
C SER A 317 -15.16 14.88 11.40
N PRO A 318 -16.20 15.71 11.57
CA PRO A 318 -16.08 17.14 11.32
C PRO A 318 -14.96 17.82 12.14
N THR A 319 -14.67 17.30 13.32
CA THR A 319 -13.58 17.80 14.18
C THR A 319 -12.22 17.55 13.54
N ARG A 320 -11.97 16.32 13.03
CA ARG A 320 -10.73 15.99 12.32
C ARG A 320 -10.60 16.76 11.00
N ILE A 321 -11.69 16.94 10.27
CA ILE A 321 -11.69 17.73 9.02
C ILE A 321 -11.23 19.17 9.30
N ARG A 322 -11.67 19.81 10.40
CA ARG A 322 -11.20 21.15 10.76
C ARG A 322 -9.68 21.20 11.01
N THR A 323 -9.13 20.22 11.73
CA THR A 323 -7.68 20.13 11.97
C THR A 323 -6.91 19.92 10.67
N LEU A 324 -7.37 19.01 9.82
CA LEU A 324 -6.74 18.73 8.51
C LEU A 324 -6.82 19.93 7.56
N LEU A 325 -7.90 20.70 7.64
CA LEU A 325 -8.08 21.92 6.85
C LEU A 325 -7.03 22.99 7.18
N GLU A 326 -6.66 23.15 8.45
CA GLU A 326 -5.60 24.10 8.82
C GLU A 326 -4.23 23.66 8.26
N LEU A 327 -3.92 22.37 8.29
CA LEU A 327 -2.71 21.86 7.65
C LEU A 327 -2.73 22.05 6.12
N ARG A 328 -3.89 21.82 5.50
CA ARG A 328 -4.08 22.00 4.06
C ARG A 328 -3.81 23.42 3.60
N LYS A 329 -4.29 24.43 4.34
CA LYS A 329 -4.04 25.84 4.02
C LYS A 329 -2.55 26.19 3.98
N VAL A 330 -1.75 25.54 4.83
CA VAL A 330 -0.30 25.77 4.87
C VAL A 330 0.41 25.06 3.72
N GLU A 331 -0.12 23.92 3.23
CA GLU A 331 0.56 23.10 2.24
C GLU A 331 0.40 23.65 0.81
N ASP A 332 -0.84 23.86 0.35
CA ASP A 332 -1.10 24.23 -1.05
C ASP A 332 -2.37 25.08 -1.28
N LEU A 333 -2.99 25.56 -0.20
CA LEU A 333 -4.21 26.34 -0.18
C LEU A 333 -5.46 25.60 -0.68
N ALA A 334 -5.45 25.05 -1.91
CA ALA A 334 -6.61 24.41 -2.53
C ALA A 334 -6.25 23.50 -3.71
N THR A 335 -7.20 22.69 -4.13
CA THR A 335 -7.15 21.92 -5.38
C THR A 335 -7.77 22.73 -6.52
N SER A 336 -7.33 22.54 -7.76
CA SER A 336 -7.84 23.19 -8.97
C SER A 336 -9.37 23.16 -9.04
N VAL A 337 -9.99 24.32 -9.24
CA VAL A 337 -11.45 24.46 -9.41
C VAL A 337 -11.95 23.68 -10.62
N ILE A 338 -11.23 23.75 -11.74
CA ILE A 338 -11.59 23.09 -13.01
C ILE A 338 -11.63 21.58 -12.82
N ASP A 339 -10.59 20.99 -12.22
CA ASP A 339 -10.55 19.55 -11.99
C ASP A 339 -11.63 19.09 -10.99
N GLN A 340 -11.97 19.93 -10.03
CA GLN A 340 -13.07 19.66 -9.11
C GLN A 340 -14.43 19.64 -9.80
N LEU A 341 -14.69 20.52 -10.76
CA LEU A 341 -15.93 20.55 -11.54
C LEU A 341 -16.05 19.32 -12.43
N HIS A 342 -14.98 18.95 -13.15
CA HIS A 342 -14.95 17.68 -13.88
C HIS A 342 -15.20 16.48 -12.98
N ALA A 343 -14.66 16.49 -11.75
CA ALA A 343 -14.88 15.41 -10.79
C ALA A 343 -16.36 15.26 -10.39
N VAL A 344 -17.12 16.35 -10.29
CA VAL A 344 -18.57 16.30 -10.04
C VAL A 344 -19.28 15.54 -11.17
N SER A 345 -19.00 15.87 -12.43
CA SER A 345 -19.58 15.23 -13.60
C SER A 345 -19.17 13.75 -13.69
N LEU A 346 -17.90 13.43 -13.40
CA LEU A 346 -17.39 12.05 -13.34
C LEU A 346 -18.09 11.22 -12.27
N LEU A 347 -18.32 11.75 -11.06
CA LEU A 347 -19.00 11.02 -9.99
C LEU A 347 -20.45 10.64 -10.32
N ARG A 348 -21.13 11.40 -11.17
CA ARG A 348 -22.45 11.02 -11.70
C ARG A 348 -22.38 9.79 -12.61
N ARG A 349 -21.25 9.59 -13.30
CA ARG A 349 -20.97 8.46 -14.20
C ARG A 349 -20.21 7.31 -13.54
N ALA A 350 -19.99 7.34 -12.20
CA ALA A 350 -19.25 6.32 -11.48
C ALA A 350 -19.76 4.88 -11.68
N PRO A 351 -21.08 4.60 -11.76
CA PRO A 351 -21.57 3.25 -12.04
C PRO A 351 -21.11 2.73 -13.42
N ASP A 352 -21.08 3.57 -14.44
CA ASP A 352 -20.66 3.22 -15.80
C ASP A 352 -19.15 2.93 -15.82
N ALA A 353 -18.36 3.84 -15.23
CA ALA A 353 -16.91 3.68 -15.11
C ALA A 353 -16.54 2.40 -14.36
N ARG A 354 -17.27 2.05 -13.28
CA ARG A 354 -17.04 0.84 -12.50
C ARG A 354 -17.27 -0.43 -13.34
N ARG A 355 -18.37 -0.47 -14.13
CA ARG A 355 -18.63 -1.60 -15.05
C ARG A 355 -17.53 -1.74 -16.10
N GLN A 356 -17.08 -0.63 -16.70
CA GLN A 356 -15.99 -0.63 -17.68
C GLN A 356 -14.67 -1.12 -17.06
N ARG A 357 -14.31 -0.63 -15.86
CA ARG A 357 -13.11 -1.07 -15.14
C ARG A 357 -13.15 -2.55 -14.80
N GLN A 358 -14.28 -3.04 -14.29
CA GLN A 358 -14.44 -4.44 -13.95
C GLN A 358 -14.26 -5.34 -15.17
N ALA A 359 -14.90 -5.02 -16.29
CA ALA A 359 -14.77 -5.77 -17.55
C ALA A 359 -13.32 -5.77 -18.06
N MET A 360 -12.67 -4.60 -18.08
CA MET A 360 -11.28 -4.45 -18.49
C MET A 360 -10.34 -5.28 -17.61
N LEU A 361 -10.43 -5.12 -16.29
CA LEU A 361 -9.55 -5.82 -15.36
C LEU A 361 -9.76 -7.34 -15.38
N ALA A 362 -11.00 -7.81 -15.50
CA ALA A 362 -11.29 -9.25 -15.60
C ALA A 362 -10.66 -9.87 -16.87
N SER A 363 -10.76 -9.16 -18.01
CA SER A 363 -10.14 -9.60 -19.27
C SER A 363 -8.61 -9.60 -19.18
N HIS A 364 -8.04 -8.50 -18.68
CA HIS A 364 -6.57 -8.34 -18.59
C HIS A 364 -5.96 -9.26 -17.52
N LEU A 365 -6.69 -9.57 -16.44
CA LEU A 365 -6.22 -10.53 -15.45
C LEU A 365 -5.95 -11.89 -16.09
N LYS A 366 -6.91 -12.43 -16.84
CA LYS A 366 -6.75 -13.71 -17.49
C LYS A 366 -5.55 -13.71 -18.45
N THR A 367 -5.43 -12.71 -19.29
CA THR A 367 -4.31 -12.62 -20.26
C THR A 367 -2.96 -12.43 -19.56
N THR A 368 -2.93 -11.76 -18.43
CA THR A 368 -1.71 -11.60 -17.60
C THR A 368 -1.31 -12.93 -16.97
N GLU A 369 -2.26 -13.67 -16.38
CA GLU A 369 -2.02 -14.99 -15.80
C GLU A 369 -1.52 -15.98 -16.85
N ASP A 370 -2.16 -16.03 -18.03
CA ASP A 370 -1.75 -16.89 -19.15
C ASP A 370 -0.31 -16.56 -19.60
N ALA A 371 0.03 -15.27 -19.77
CA ALA A 371 1.36 -14.85 -20.19
C ALA A 371 2.44 -15.15 -19.13
N VAL A 372 2.13 -15.00 -17.85
CA VAL A 372 3.06 -15.35 -16.77
C VAL A 372 3.28 -16.86 -16.70
N HIS A 373 2.26 -17.69 -16.84
CA HIS A 373 2.39 -19.13 -16.89
C HIS A 373 3.24 -19.60 -18.09
N GLU A 374 3.07 -18.96 -19.24
CA GLU A 374 3.85 -19.28 -20.46
C GLU A 374 5.34 -19.04 -20.28
N HIS A 375 5.74 -17.90 -19.70
CA HIS A 375 7.14 -17.47 -19.62
C HIS A 375 7.83 -17.89 -18.30
N PHE A 376 7.06 -18.02 -17.22
CA PHE A 376 7.53 -18.33 -15.87
C PHE A 376 6.63 -19.37 -15.18
N PRO A 377 6.57 -20.63 -15.64
CA PRO A 377 5.63 -21.64 -15.17
C PRO A 377 5.81 -22.02 -13.67
N HIS A 378 6.95 -21.66 -13.08
CA HIS A 378 7.24 -21.91 -11.67
C HIS A 378 6.80 -20.76 -10.75
N TRP A 379 6.39 -19.61 -11.29
CA TRP A 379 5.89 -18.51 -10.46
C TRP A 379 4.49 -18.83 -9.95
N THR A 380 4.19 -18.38 -8.74
CA THR A 380 2.91 -18.65 -8.09
C THR A 380 2.29 -17.38 -7.52
N TRP A 381 0.97 -17.35 -7.43
CA TRP A 381 0.22 -16.25 -6.82
C TRP A 381 -1.13 -16.74 -6.27
N ASP A 382 -1.68 -15.99 -5.34
CA ASP A 382 -3.05 -16.21 -4.88
C ASP A 382 -4.05 -15.54 -5.83
N PRO A 383 -5.21 -16.14 -6.14
CA PRO A 383 -6.26 -15.51 -6.93
C PRO A 383 -6.70 -14.20 -6.30
N ILE A 384 -6.71 -13.11 -7.09
CA ILE A 384 -7.10 -11.79 -6.61
C ILE A 384 -8.62 -11.58 -6.66
N LYS A 385 -9.13 -10.76 -5.75
CA LYS A 385 -10.53 -10.30 -5.74
C LYS A 385 -10.71 -8.96 -6.43
N GLY A 386 -9.63 -8.20 -6.53
CA GLY A 386 -9.63 -6.88 -7.15
C GLY A 386 -8.23 -6.26 -7.22
N GLY A 387 -8.19 -5.00 -7.61
CA GLY A 387 -6.94 -4.27 -7.74
C GLY A 387 -6.40 -4.27 -9.18
N SER A 388 -5.24 -3.65 -9.35
CA SER A 388 -4.60 -3.46 -10.66
C SER A 388 -3.27 -4.21 -10.79
N GLY A 389 -3.05 -5.26 -10.01
CA GLY A 389 -1.80 -6.03 -10.07
C GLY A 389 -1.91 -7.38 -9.39
N LEU A 390 -1.11 -8.33 -9.89
CA LEU A 390 -0.85 -9.63 -9.27
C LEU A 390 0.33 -9.50 -8.28
N TRP A 391 0.23 -10.16 -7.16
CA TRP A 391 1.29 -10.33 -6.18
C TRP A 391 1.89 -11.72 -6.36
N VAL A 392 3.02 -11.78 -7.07
CA VAL A 392 3.60 -13.01 -7.59
C VAL A 392 4.81 -13.40 -6.77
N ASP A 393 4.89 -14.65 -6.34
CA ASP A 393 6.10 -15.26 -5.78
C ASP A 393 6.94 -15.81 -6.95
N THR A 394 8.13 -15.24 -7.14
CA THR A 394 9.09 -15.64 -8.16
C THR A 394 9.94 -16.84 -7.73
N HIS A 395 9.84 -17.26 -6.45
CA HIS A 395 10.71 -18.24 -5.81
C HIS A 395 12.22 -17.93 -5.91
N GLY A 396 12.55 -16.66 -6.24
CA GLY A 396 13.91 -16.15 -6.40
C GLY A 396 14.09 -14.78 -5.77
N ASP A 397 15.19 -14.09 -6.05
CA ASP A 397 15.42 -12.71 -5.59
C ASP A 397 14.81 -11.72 -6.61
N ALA A 398 13.65 -11.12 -6.24
CA ALA A 398 12.94 -10.18 -7.09
C ALA A 398 13.70 -8.84 -7.27
N LEU A 399 14.62 -8.47 -6.37
CA LEU A 399 15.48 -7.30 -6.57
C LEU A 399 16.51 -7.59 -7.67
N ALA A 400 17.17 -8.75 -7.61
CA ALA A 400 18.11 -9.16 -8.65
C ALA A 400 17.41 -9.28 -10.02
N LEU A 401 16.18 -9.81 -10.04
CA LEU A 401 15.33 -9.87 -11.23
C LEU A 401 15.02 -8.46 -11.76
N ALA A 402 14.67 -7.53 -10.91
CA ALA A 402 14.36 -6.14 -11.30
C ALA A 402 15.60 -5.42 -11.89
N GLU A 403 16.78 -5.62 -11.29
CA GLU A 403 18.03 -5.06 -11.81
C GLU A 403 18.43 -5.68 -13.17
N MET A 404 18.19 -6.99 -13.37
CA MET A 404 18.39 -7.63 -14.64
C MET A 404 17.41 -7.10 -15.71
N ALA A 405 16.13 -6.96 -15.34
CA ALA A 405 15.09 -6.45 -16.23
C ALA A 405 15.37 -5.01 -16.70
N LYS A 406 15.96 -4.16 -15.87
CA LYS A 406 16.39 -2.81 -16.27
C LYS A 406 17.37 -2.82 -17.44
N ARG A 407 18.27 -3.81 -17.51
CA ARG A 407 19.25 -3.94 -18.60
C ARG A 407 18.60 -4.18 -19.97
N VAL A 408 17.40 -4.81 -19.95
CA VAL A 408 16.57 -5.04 -21.14
C VAL A 408 15.41 -4.05 -21.24
N LYS A 409 15.53 -2.91 -20.57
CA LYS A 409 14.54 -1.81 -20.60
C LYS A 409 13.14 -2.22 -20.13
N VAL A 410 13.08 -3.06 -19.09
CA VAL A 410 11.84 -3.41 -18.38
C VAL A 410 11.95 -2.97 -16.93
N LYS A 411 10.98 -2.19 -16.46
CA LYS A 411 10.93 -1.69 -15.08
C LYS A 411 9.93 -2.50 -14.26
N LEU A 412 10.37 -3.14 -13.18
CA LEU A 412 9.56 -4.01 -12.33
C LEU A 412 9.34 -3.41 -10.94
N ALA A 413 8.35 -3.92 -10.18
CA ALA A 413 8.06 -3.52 -8.80
C ALA A 413 8.34 -4.67 -7.81
N PRO A 414 9.57 -4.82 -7.31
CA PRO A 414 9.94 -5.87 -6.37
C PRO A 414 9.32 -5.67 -4.99
N GLY A 415 9.09 -6.79 -4.31
CA GLY A 415 8.41 -6.89 -3.03
C GLY A 415 8.97 -6.04 -1.88
N PRO A 416 10.29 -5.89 -1.74
CA PRO A 416 10.86 -5.05 -0.68
C PRO A 416 10.33 -3.61 -0.64
N GLY A 417 9.92 -3.05 -1.77
CA GLY A 417 9.29 -1.73 -1.82
C GLY A 417 7.96 -1.64 -1.08
N PHE A 418 7.29 -2.76 -0.83
CA PHE A 418 5.99 -2.86 -0.16
C PHE A 418 6.10 -3.26 1.32
N SER A 419 7.31 -3.37 1.86
CA SER A 419 7.55 -3.75 3.26
C SER A 419 8.27 -2.63 4.02
N PRO A 420 7.90 -2.37 5.28
CA PRO A 420 8.68 -1.47 6.13
C PRO A 420 10.08 -2.01 6.46
N TYR A 421 10.30 -3.31 6.24
CA TYR A 421 11.52 -4.04 6.60
C TYR A 421 12.33 -4.51 5.39
N ASP A 422 11.98 -4.08 4.18
CA ASP A 422 12.53 -4.60 2.92
C ASP A 422 12.40 -6.14 2.79
N GLY A 423 11.32 -6.69 3.39
CA GLY A 423 10.90 -8.09 3.30
C GLY A 423 10.36 -8.46 1.91
N HIS A 424 9.69 -9.62 1.81
CA HIS A 424 9.06 -10.08 0.56
C HIS A 424 10.02 -10.13 -0.64
N ARG A 425 11.26 -10.59 -0.41
CA ARG A 425 12.33 -10.56 -1.42
C ARG A 425 12.06 -11.43 -2.64
N SER A 426 11.23 -12.47 -2.51
CA SER A 426 10.82 -13.30 -3.65
C SER A 426 9.60 -12.74 -4.39
N MET A 427 8.94 -11.74 -3.82
CA MET A 427 7.69 -11.23 -4.36
C MET A 427 7.89 -10.13 -5.39
N LEU A 428 6.98 -10.11 -6.37
CA LEU A 428 6.92 -9.11 -7.43
C LEU A 428 5.47 -8.67 -7.63
N ARG A 429 5.21 -7.36 -7.76
CA ARG A 429 3.90 -6.90 -8.21
C ARG A 429 3.91 -6.64 -9.71
N LEU A 430 3.10 -7.40 -10.46
CA LEU A 430 2.87 -7.22 -11.90
C LEU A 430 1.54 -6.49 -12.13
N PRO A 431 1.46 -5.50 -13.02
CA PRO A 431 0.20 -4.87 -13.39
C PRO A 431 -0.65 -5.81 -14.27
N VAL A 432 -1.99 -5.80 -14.06
CA VAL A 432 -2.96 -6.58 -14.86
C VAL A 432 -3.66 -5.75 -15.94
N TRP A 433 -3.26 -4.49 -16.16
CA TRP A 433 -3.89 -3.57 -17.10
C TRP A 433 -3.13 -3.34 -18.39
N HIS A 434 -1.89 -3.83 -18.48
CA HIS A 434 -1.08 -3.66 -19.68
C HIS A 434 -1.68 -4.38 -20.89
N GLU A 435 -1.42 -3.80 -22.06
CA GLU A 435 -1.73 -4.46 -23.33
C GLU A 435 -1.05 -5.84 -23.37
N PRO A 436 -1.78 -6.92 -23.70
CA PRO A 436 -1.26 -8.28 -23.63
C PRO A 436 0.06 -8.49 -24.39
N GLU A 437 0.17 -7.89 -25.57
CA GLU A 437 1.38 -8.01 -26.39
C GLU A 437 2.60 -7.33 -25.76
N LEU A 438 2.40 -6.15 -25.15
CA LEU A 438 3.47 -5.43 -24.48
C LEU A 438 3.95 -6.20 -23.23
N LEU A 439 3.01 -6.82 -22.51
CA LEU A 439 3.35 -7.69 -21.38
C LEU A 439 4.17 -8.91 -21.84
N ARG A 440 3.70 -9.64 -22.87
CA ARG A 440 4.45 -10.78 -23.41
C ARG A 440 5.85 -10.38 -23.87
N GLN A 441 5.97 -9.27 -24.59
CA GLN A 441 7.27 -8.72 -25.00
C GLN A 441 8.18 -8.48 -23.79
N ALA A 442 7.69 -7.87 -22.73
CA ALA A 442 8.46 -7.62 -21.52
C ALA A 442 8.92 -8.93 -20.87
N LEU A 443 8.02 -9.91 -20.71
CA LEU A 443 8.35 -11.21 -20.13
C LEU A 443 9.35 -11.98 -20.98
N GLN A 444 9.23 -11.93 -22.31
CA GLN A 444 10.18 -12.53 -23.26
C GLN A 444 11.57 -11.91 -23.15
N LEU A 445 11.67 -10.58 -23.07
CA LEU A 445 12.95 -9.89 -22.87
C LEU A 445 13.64 -10.33 -21.57
N ILE A 446 12.86 -10.49 -20.49
CA ILE A 446 13.39 -10.95 -19.20
C ILE A 446 13.86 -12.41 -19.27
N THR A 447 13.12 -13.31 -19.94
CA THR A 447 13.52 -14.72 -20.07
C THR A 447 14.72 -14.91 -21.00
N GLY A 448 14.81 -14.14 -22.07
CA GLY A 448 15.93 -14.18 -23.02
C GLY A 448 17.24 -13.60 -22.48
N SER A 449 17.20 -12.92 -21.34
CA SER A 449 18.37 -12.33 -20.67
C SER A 449 18.96 -13.21 -19.55
N LYS A 450 18.36 -14.39 -19.30
CA LYS A 450 18.90 -15.42 -18.40
C LYS A 450 19.93 -16.25 -19.16
#